data_94b8da6da9205c5b9eaa042f6fc8d0ac
#
_entry.id   94b8da6da9205c5b9eaa042f6fc8d0ac
#
_cell.length_a   1.000
_cell.length_b   1.000
_cell.length_c   1.000
_cell.angle_alpha   90.00
_cell.angle_beta   90.00
_cell.angle_gamma   90.00
#
_symmetry.space_group_name_H-M   'P 1'
#
loop_
_entity.id
_entity.type
_entity.pdbx_description
1 polymer ?
#
loop_
_entity_poly.entity_id
_entity_poly.type
_entity_poly.pdbx_seq_one_letter_code
_entity_poly.pdbx_strand_id
1 'polypeptide(L)'
;EQTNEILDEPVAKTSADVIVVGGGGAGLAAAAGAAESGASVIIIEAAGFTGGAAMTSGGHMAMLNEEMNAAAERNDEDLYKYLDYQEEDFNEWAPSLTILKQQVTQYLASDQKGRFDSVERMIVDHYIKGKGMDLDGNEVSQDYELVKEALENNWEIFTWLQSGGMEIKDT
;
A
#
# COMPACT_ATOMS: atom_id res chain seq x y z
N GLU A 1 -10.96 -52.68 -16.62
CA GLU A 1 -10.43 -51.96 -15.43
C GLU A 1 -9.04 -51.46 -15.75
N GLN A 2 -8.93 -50.19 -16.14
CA GLN A 2 -7.62 -49.52 -16.21
C GLN A 2 -7.26 -49.04 -14.82
N THR A 3 -6.35 -49.73 -14.19
CA THR A 3 -5.68 -49.25 -12.99
C THR A 3 -4.82 -48.01 -13.36
N ASN A 4 -5.25 -46.82 -12.93
CA ASN A 4 -4.38 -45.66 -12.93
C ASN A 4 -3.22 -45.93 -11.95
N GLU A 5 -2.11 -46.42 -12.48
CA GLU A 5 -0.82 -46.29 -11.77
C GLU A 5 -0.50 -44.80 -11.72
N ILE A 6 -0.73 -44.22 -10.55
CA ILE A 6 -0.12 -42.93 -10.18
C ILE A 6 1.38 -43.23 -10.14
N LEU A 7 2.08 -42.82 -11.19
CA LEU A 7 3.54 -42.88 -11.22
C LEU A 7 3.99 -41.96 -10.07
N ASP A 8 4.49 -42.57 -9.02
CA ASP A 8 5.14 -41.93 -7.89
C ASP A 8 6.50 -41.41 -8.39
N GLU A 9 6.50 -40.35 -9.19
CA GLU A 9 7.74 -39.69 -9.52
C GLU A 9 8.31 -39.10 -8.23
N PRO A 10 9.57 -39.36 -7.89
CA PRO A 10 10.16 -38.81 -6.69
C PRO A 10 10.08 -37.28 -6.79
N VAL A 11 9.27 -36.68 -5.94
CA VAL A 11 9.22 -35.20 -5.80
C VAL A 11 10.65 -34.75 -5.50
N ALA A 12 11.27 -34.08 -6.44
CA ALA A 12 12.59 -33.52 -6.25
C ALA A 12 12.59 -32.71 -4.95
N LYS A 13 13.46 -33.10 -3.98
CA LYS A 13 13.57 -32.31 -2.76
C LYS A 13 14.09 -30.93 -3.13
N THR A 14 13.18 -29.97 -3.19
CA THR A 14 13.50 -28.58 -3.46
C THR A 14 13.67 -27.89 -2.11
N SER A 15 14.80 -27.24 -1.90
CA SER A 15 15.10 -26.47 -0.71
C SER A 15 15.50 -25.04 -1.09
N ALA A 16 15.15 -24.09 -0.24
CA ALA A 16 15.55 -22.69 -0.38
C ALA A 16 15.82 -22.10 1.00
N ASP A 17 16.54 -20.98 1.05
CA ASP A 17 16.78 -20.25 2.29
C ASP A 17 15.49 -19.60 2.80
N VAL A 18 14.59 -19.17 1.88
CA VAL A 18 13.31 -18.55 2.20
C VAL A 18 12.20 -19.23 1.40
N ILE A 19 11.09 -19.56 2.07
CA ILE A 19 9.86 -20.02 1.44
C ILE A 19 8.78 -18.98 1.68
N VAL A 20 8.22 -18.44 0.58
CA VAL A 20 7.12 -17.48 0.61
C VAL A 20 5.83 -18.21 0.26
N VAL A 21 4.84 -18.14 1.14
CA VAL A 21 3.52 -18.75 0.91
C VAL A 21 2.54 -17.66 0.46
N GLY A 22 2.09 -17.79 -0.78
CA GLY A 22 1.24 -16.82 -1.48
C GLY A 22 2.03 -15.92 -2.43
N GLY A 23 1.72 -15.99 -3.72
CA GLY A 23 2.34 -15.19 -4.78
C GLY A 23 1.58 -13.91 -5.13
N GLY A 24 0.85 -13.31 -4.17
CA GLY A 24 0.25 -11.98 -4.32
C GLY A 24 1.26 -10.85 -4.20
N GLY A 25 0.84 -9.59 -4.26
CA GLY A 25 1.72 -8.43 -4.21
C GLY A 25 2.72 -8.45 -3.04
N ALA A 26 2.25 -8.71 -1.82
CA ALA A 26 3.10 -8.78 -0.64
C ALA A 26 4.11 -9.95 -0.71
N GLY A 27 3.67 -11.13 -1.16
CA GLY A 27 4.54 -12.30 -1.29
C GLY A 27 5.61 -12.10 -2.36
N LEU A 28 5.26 -11.49 -3.49
CA LEU A 28 6.21 -11.15 -4.55
C LEU A 28 7.25 -10.12 -4.08
N ALA A 29 6.83 -9.10 -3.34
CA ALA A 29 7.74 -8.11 -2.77
C ALA A 29 8.70 -8.74 -1.74
N ALA A 30 8.19 -9.60 -0.84
CA ALA A 30 9.01 -10.31 0.12
C ALA A 30 10.02 -11.25 -0.56
N ALA A 31 9.59 -11.95 -1.61
CA ALA A 31 10.46 -12.83 -2.39
C ALA A 31 11.57 -12.06 -3.11
N ALA A 32 11.23 -10.92 -3.71
CA ALA A 32 12.20 -10.06 -4.40
C ALA A 32 13.24 -9.50 -3.41
N GLY A 33 12.80 -8.92 -2.27
CA GLY A 33 13.71 -8.40 -1.25
C GLY A 33 14.64 -9.48 -0.66
N ALA A 34 14.13 -10.70 -0.44
CA ALA A 34 14.97 -11.82 -0.01
C ALA A 34 16.00 -12.19 -1.08
N ALA A 35 15.61 -12.26 -2.35
CA ALA A 35 16.50 -12.59 -3.46
C ALA A 35 17.57 -11.51 -3.68
N GLU A 36 17.22 -10.23 -3.58
CA GLU A 36 18.18 -9.11 -3.63
C GLU A 36 19.21 -9.19 -2.50
N SER A 37 18.84 -9.73 -1.34
CA SER A 37 19.75 -10.00 -0.22
C SER A 37 20.63 -11.24 -0.44
N GLY A 38 20.51 -11.91 -1.58
CA GLY A 38 21.32 -13.09 -1.95
C GLY A 38 20.73 -14.42 -1.48
N ALA A 39 19.53 -14.45 -0.92
CA ALA A 39 18.86 -15.68 -0.51
C ALA A 39 18.25 -16.42 -1.71
N SER A 40 18.31 -17.75 -1.70
CA SER A 40 17.48 -18.55 -2.60
C SER A 40 16.02 -18.56 -2.12
N VAL A 41 15.07 -18.38 -3.03
CA VAL A 41 13.65 -18.21 -2.67
C VAL A 41 12.78 -19.17 -3.47
N ILE A 42 11.79 -19.76 -2.79
CA ILE A 42 10.68 -20.51 -3.40
C ILE A 42 9.39 -19.82 -3.03
N ILE A 43 8.55 -19.55 -4.05
CA ILE A 43 7.19 -19.06 -3.84
C ILE A 43 6.23 -20.24 -4.03
N ILE A 44 5.34 -20.44 -3.06
CA ILE A 44 4.26 -21.42 -3.13
C ILE A 44 2.96 -20.65 -3.36
N GLU A 45 2.30 -20.86 -4.51
CA GLU A 45 1.04 -20.23 -4.89
C GLU A 45 -0.03 -21.28 -5.13
N ALA A 46 -1.24 -21.07 -4.60
CA ALA A 46 -2.36 -21.98 -4.76
C ALA A 46 -3.05 -21.85 -6.14
N ALA A 47 -3.00 -20.66 -6.73
CA ALA A 47 -3.53 -20.41 -8.07
C ALA A 47 -2.51 -20.82 -9.14
N GLY A 48 -2.97 -21.00 -10.37
CA GLY A 48 -2.09 -21.30 -11.51
C GLY A 48 -1.23 -20.13 -12.00
N PHE A 49 -1.26 -18.98 -11.30
CA PHE A 49 -0.52 -17.77 -11.65
C PHE A 49 -0.24 -16.94 -10.40
N THR A 50 0.79 -16.10 -10.44
CA THR A 50 1.12 -15.14 -9.37
C THR A 50 0.47 -13.77 -9.64
N GLY A 51 0.45 -12.90 -8.61
CA GLY A 51 -0.09 -11.53 -8.67
C GLY A 51 -1.28 -11.32 -7.75
N GLY A 52 -2.14 -12.32 -7.57
CA GLY A 52 -3.31 -12.23 -6.69
C GLY A 52 -4.20 -11.03 -7.01
N ALA A 53 -4.73 -10.36 -5.99
CA ALA A 53 -5.59 -9.18 -6.13
C ALA A 53 -4.87 -7.96 -6.75
N ALA A 54 -3.54 -7.91 -6.72
CA ALA A 54 -2.77 -6.82 -7.34
C ALA A 54 -2.99 -6.76 -8.88
N MET A 55 -3.28 -7.88 -9.52
CA MET A 55 -3.59 -7.91 -10.96
C MET A 55 -4.88 -7.18 -11.33
N THR A 56 -5.78 -6.97 -10.39
CA THR A 56 -7.07 -6.30 -10.61
C THR A 56 -7.12 -4.90 -10.01
N SER A 57 -6.01 -4.40 -9.46
CA SER A 57 -5.93 -3.09 -8.81
C SER A 57 -5.96 -1.89 -9.78
N GLY A 58 -5.85 -2.13 -11.09
CA GLY A 58 -5.78 -1.07 -12.10
C GLY A 58 -4.45 -0.31 -12.14
N GLY A 59 -3.45 -0.76 -11.38
CA GLY A 59 -2.11 -0.12 -11.35
C GLY A 59 -2.05 1.21 -10.59
N HIS A 60 -3.06 1.53 -9.79
CA HIS A 60 -3.05 2.75 -8.98
C HIS A 60 -2.18 2.55 -7.73
N MET A 61 -1.33 3.53 -7.45
CA MET A 61 -0.54 3.62 -6.22
C MET A 61 -0.88 4.92 -5.48
N ALA A 62 -1.17 4.81 -4.19
CA ALA A 62 -1.31 5.99 -3.32
C ALA A 62 0.09 6.44 -2.91
N MET A 63 0.59 7.51 -3.49
CA MET A 63 1.88 8.10 -3.15
C MET A 63 1.88 9.60 -3.31
N LEU A 64 2.72 10.27 -2.54
CA LEU A 64 2.94 11.70 -2.68
C LEU A 64 3.83 11.95 -3.90
N ASN A 65 3.34 12.72 -4.85
CA ASN A 65 4.10 13.19 -6.01
C ASN A 65 4.03 14.72 -6.09
N GLU A 66 5.09 15.39 -5.68
CA GLU A 66 5.14 16.85 -5.61
C GLU A 66 4.99 17.51 -6.98
N GLU A 67 5.56 16.94 -8.03
CA GLU A 67 5.49 17.47 -9.39
C GLU A 67 4.05 17.42 -9.93
N MET A 68 3.39 16.28 -9.79
CA MET A 68 1.99 16.11 -10.19
C MET A 68 1.06 17.02 -9.37
N ASN A 69 1.30 17.16 -8.08
CA ASN A 69 0.50 18.03 -7.22
C ASN A 69 0.72 19.51 -7.57
N ALA A 70 1.94 19.92 -7.90
CA ALA A 70 2.24 21.27 -8.35
C ALA A 70 1.59 21.60 -9.71
N ALA A 71 1.48 20.63 -10.60
CA ALA A 71 0.84 20.78 -11.91
C ALA A 71 -0.69 20.72 -11.86
N ALA A 72 -1.26 20.09 -10.83
CA ALA A 72 -2.70 19.97 -10.67
C ALA A 72 -3.35 21.28 -10.21
N GLU A 73 -4.60 21.48 -10.56
CA GLU A 73 -5.37 22.65 -10.14
C GLU A 73 -5.60 22.64 -8.63
N ARG A 74 -5.43 23.82 -8.00
CA ARG A 74 -5.71 24.03 -6.58
C ARG A 74 -7.21 23.81 -6.30
N ASN A 75 -7.50 23.00 -5.28
CA ASN A 75 -8.84 22.76 -4.76
C ASN A 75 -8.83 22.82 -3.24
N ASP A 76 -9.41 23.89 -2.69
CA ASP A 76 -9.46 24.14 -1.24
C ASP A 76 -10.71 23.53 -0.59
N GLU A 77 -11.77 23.29 -1.35
CA GLU A 77 -13.09 22.89 -0.84
C GLU A 77 -13.04 21.60 -0.04
N ASP A 78 -12.29 20.61 -0.55
CA ASP A 78 -12.14 19.31 0.09
C ASP A 78 -11.27 19.31 1.35
N LEU A 79 -10.57 20.41 1.64
CA LEU A 79 -9.64 20.50 2.76
C LEU A 79 -10.30 20.93 4.06
N TYR A 80 -11.37 21.73 3.99
CA TYR A 80 -12.02 22.26 5.19
C TYR A 80 -12.54 21.15 6.12
N LYS A 81 -12.99 20.03 5.58
CA LYS A 81 -13.45 18.87 6.37
C LYS A 81 -12.42 18.38 7.39
N TYR A 82 -11.12 18.46 7.06
CA TYR A 82 -10.07 18.00 7.97
C TYR A 82 -9.93 18.92 9.20
N LEU A 83 -10.27 20.22 9.05
CA LEU A 83 -10.24 21.17 10.16
C LEU A 83 -11.40 20.95 11.13
N ASP A 84 -12.52 20.38 10.65
CA ASP A 84 -13.72 20.11 11.44
C ASP A 84 -13.65 18.82 12.27
N TYR A 85 -12.76 17.87 11.93
CA TYR A 85 -12.62 16.63 12.68
C TYR A 85 -12.12 16.88 14.11
N GLN A 86 -12.62 16.10 15.07
CA GLN A 86 -12.18 16.16 16.45
C GLN A 86 -11.08 15.12 16.70
N GLU A 87 -10.00 15.50 17.35
CA GLU A 87 -8.85 14.61 17.60
C GLU A 87 -9.22 13.44 18.50
N GLU A 88 -10.20 13.64 19.39
CA GLU A 88 -10.74 12.62 20.29
C GLU A 88 -11.38 11.43 19.55
N ASP A 89 -11.85 11.65 18.31
CA ASP A 89 -12.49 10.61 17.49
C ASP A 89 -11.45 9.76 16.74
N PHE A 90 -10.15 10.12 16.81
CA PHE A 90 -9.09 9.51 16.02
C PHE A 90 -8.17 8.57 16.80
N ASN A 91 -8.36 8.42 18.12
CA ASN A 91 -7.55 7.53 18.96
C ASN A 91 -6.04 7.65 18.66
N GLU A 92 -5.36 6.54 18.38
CA GLU A 92 -3.93 6.51 18.04
C GLU A 92 -3.57 7.25 16.72
N TRP A 93 -4.55 7.58 15.88
CA TRP A 93 -4.37 8.33 14.63
C TRP A 93 -4.38 9.85 14.83
N ALA A 94 -4.74 10.34 16.02
CA ALA A 94 -4.84 11.75 16.34
C ALA A 94 -3.57 12.57 16.04
N PRO A 95 -2.34 12.06 16.26
CA PRO A 95 -1.13 12.80 15.91
C PRO A 95 -1.05 13.18 14.43
N SER A 96 -1.43 12.26 13.52
CA SER A 96 -1.44 12.54 12.08
C SER A 96 -2.52 13.58 11.71
N LEU A 97 -3.69 13.55 12.37
CA LEU A 97 -4.72 14.57 12.18
C LEU A 97 -4.24 15.95 12.65
N THR A 98 -3.57 16.03 13.81
CA THR A 98 -3.02 17.30 14.33
C THR A 98 -2.04 17.92 13.34
N ILE A 99 -1.11 17.12 12.79
CA ILE A 99 -0.15 17.60 11.79
C ILE A 99 -0.88 18.01 10.51
N LEU A 100 -1.83 17.21 10.04
CA LEU A 100 -2.61 17.52 8.84
C LEU A 100 -3.36 18.85 8.97
N LYS A 101 -3.99 19.13 10.12
CA LYS A 101 -4.67 20.41 10.36
C LYS A 101 -3.71 21.60 10.26
N GLN A 102 -2.50 21.46 10.78
CA GLN A 102 -1.47 22.50 10.66
C GLN A 102 -1.06 22.72 9.20
N GLN A 103 -0.82 21.63 8.45
CA GLN A 103 -0.45 21.68 7.04
C GLN A 103 -1.58 22.32 6.19
N VAL A 104 -2.82 21.88 6.38
CA VAL A 104 -3.99 22.42 5.68
C VAL A 104 -4.17 23.92 6.00
N THR A 105 -4.04 24.32 7.27
CA THR A 105 -4.13 25.74 7.66
C THR A 105 -3.07 26.59 6.97
N GLN A 106 -1.83 26.11 6.95
CA GLN A 106 -0.72 26.79 6.27
C GLN A 106 -0.94 26.90 4.77
N TYR A 107 -1.38 25.79 4.14
CA TYR A 107 -1.65 25.77 2.72
C TYR A 107 -2.78 26.72 2.33
N LEU A 108 -3.92 26.73 3.06
CA LEU A 108 -5.04 27.61 2.80
C LEU A 108 -4.67 29.10 2.95
N ALA A 109 -3.73 29.42 3.82
CA ALA A 109 -3.19 30.77 4.01
C ALA A 109 -2.12 31.17 2.98
N SER A 110 -1.67 30.22 2.13
CA SER A 110 -0.61 30.43 1.15
C SER A 110 -1.13 30.82 -0.23
N ASP A 111 -0.23 31.38 -1.07
CA ASP A 111 -0.46 31.64 -2.49
C ASP A 111 -0.11 30.44 -3.39
N GLN A 112 0.11 29.25 -2.81
CA GLN A 112 0.46 28.05 -3.52
C GLN A 112 -0.61 27.66 -4.53
N LYS A 113 -0.23 27.34 -5.76
CA LYS A 113 -1.16 27.14 -6.88
C LYS A 113 -1.54 25.69 -7.14
N GLY A 114 -0.67 24.76 -6.85
CA GLY A 114 -0.91 23.33 -7.02
C GLY A 114 -1.89 22.76 -6.00
N ARG A 115 -2.30 21.52 -6.21
CA ARG A 115 -3.18 20.80 -5.28
C ARG A 115 -2.42 20.43 -3.99
N PHE A 116 -3.08 20.57 -2.84
CA PHE A 116 -2.55 20.07 -1.57
C PHE A 116 -2.61 18.54 -1.52
N ASP A 117 -1.51 17.96 -1.11
CA ASP A 117 -1.46 16.59 -0.64
C ASP A 117 -0.33 16.42 0.39
N SER A 118 -0.43 15.40 1.25
CA SER A 118 0.59 15.06 2.22
C SER A 118 0.45 13.61 2.69
N VAL A 119 1.51 13.06 3.27
CA VAL A 119 1.49 11.73 3.88
C VAL A 119 0.43 11.68 4.99
N GLU A 120 0.33 12.74 5.82
CA GLU A 120 -0.66 12.82 6.89
C GLU A 120 -2.10 12.82 6.35
N ARG A 121 -2.34 13.47 5.21
CA ARG A 121 -3.65 13.41 4.54
C ARG A 121 -3.97 11.98 4.13
N MET A 122 -3.03 11.27 3.52
CA MET A 122 -3.23 9.87 3.14
C MET A 122 -3.48 8.99 4.37
N ILE A 123 -2.73 9.17 5.46
CA ILE A 123 -2.92 8.43 6.71
C ILE A 123 -4.33 8.68 7.29
N VAL A 124 -4.76 9.94 7.39
CA VAL A 124 -6.09 10.31 7.91
C VAL A 124 -7.21 9.76 7.00
N ASP A 125 -7.04 9.82 5.69
CA ASP A 125 -7.99 9.23 4.73
C ASP A 125 -8.08 7.70 4.89
N HIS A 126 -6.98 7.01 5.18
CA HIS A 126 -6.98 5.58 5.50
C HIS A 126 -7.78 5.27 6.76
N TYR A 127 -7.64 6.06 7.82
CA TYR A 127 -8.46 5.91 9.02
C TYR A 127 -9.96 6.04 8.73
N ILE A 128 -10.34 7.09 7.99
CA ILE A 128 -11.75 7.38 7.70
C ILE A 128 -12.38 6.30 6.81
N LYS A 129 -11.64 5.82 5.81
CA LYS A 129 -12.13 4.87 4.79
C LYS A 129 -11.88 3.42 5.15
N GLY A 130 -10.95 3.14 6.06
CA GLY A 130 -10.49 1.80 6.42
C GLY A 130 -11.27 1.14 7.55
N LYS A 131 -12.27 1.81 8.10
CA LYS A 131 -13.16 1.23 9.10
C LYS A 131 -14.10 0.22 8.46
N GLY A 132 -14.27 -0.91 9.10
CA GLY A 132 -15.15 -1.98 8.66
C GLY A 132 -15.78 -2.70 9.85
N MET A 133 -16.51 -3.78 9.54
CA MET A 133 -17.09 -4.66 10.54
C MET A 133 -16.55 -6.07 10.33
N ASP A 134 -16.21 -6.76 11.41
CA ASP A 134 -15.91 -8.18 11.36
C ASP A 134 -17.21 -9.04 11.23
N LEU A 135 -17.04 -10.35 11.15
CA LEU A 135 -18.18 -11.27 11.00
C LEU A 135 -19.08 -11.31 12.25
N ASP A 136 -18.59 -10.86 13.41
CA ASP A 136 -19.30 -10.80 14.67
C ASP A 136 -19.98 -9.43 14.90
N GLY A 137 -19.78 -8.48 13.97
CA GLY A 137 -20.37 -7.15 14.01
C GLY A 137 -19.57 -6.13 14.85
N ASN A 138 -18.32 -6.43 15.20
CA ASN A 138 -17.45 -5.48 15.87
C ASN A 138 -16.79 -4.55 14.83
N GLU A 139 -16.65 -3.26 15.18
CA GLU A 139 -15.88 -2.34 14.35
C GLU A 139 -14.40 -2.75 14.35
N VAL A 140 -13.83 -2.84 13.18
CA VAL A 140 -12.40 -3.09 12.97
C VAL A 140 -11.79 -1.95 12.17
N SER A 141 -10.58 -1.58 12.52
CA SER A 141 -9.78 -0.57 11.82
C SER A 141 -8.46 -1.16 11.36
N GLN A 142 -7.81 -0.46 10.46
CA GLN A 142 -6.44 -0.78 10.06
C GLN A 142 -5.47 -0.49 11.23
N ASP A 143 -4.31 -1.12 11.20
CA ASP A 143 -3.23 -0.84 12.14
C ASP A 143 -2.53 0.47 11.75
N TYR A 144 -2.49 1.42 12.69
CA TYR A 144 -1.95 2.76 12.46
C TYR A 144 -0.46 2.73 12.07
N GLU A 145 0.36 1.98 12.82
CA GLU A 145 1.80 1.95 12.57
C GLU A 145 2.13 1.31 11.23
N LEU A 146 1.42 0.25 10.85
CA LEU A 146 1.60 -0.39 9.54
C LEU A 146 1.19 0.53 8.37
N VAL A 147 0.07 1.23 8.50
CA VAL A 147 -0.38 2.18 7.48
C VAL A 147 0.58 3.35 7.36
N LYS A 148 1.01 3.90 8.50
CA LYS A 148 1.97 5.00 8.55
C LYS A 148 3.29 4.61 7.89
N GLU A 149 3.88 3.48 8.30
CA GLU A 149 5.12 2.97 7.72
C GLU A 149 5.01 2.76 6.21
N ALA A 150 3.91 2.15 5.75
CA ALA A 150 3.68 1.92 4.34
C ALA A 150 3.59 3.22 3.53
N LEU A 151 2.92 4.25 4.05
CA LEU A 151 2.71 5.51 3.36
C LEU A 151 3.95 6.43 3.42
N GLU A 152 4.69 6.42 4.52
CA GLU A 152 5.95 7.16 4.65
C GLU A 152 7.04 6.64 3.70
N ASN A 153 7.02 5.33 3.40
CA ASN A 153 8.03 4.67 2.56
C ASN A 153 7.55 4.37 1.12
N ASN A 154 6.33 4.77 0.75
CA ASN A 154 5.78 4.40 -0.56
C ASN A 154 6.57 4.95 -1.75
N TRP A 155 7.25 6.09 -1.61
CA TRP A 155 8.13 6.64 -2.64
C TRP A 155 9.40 5.78 -2.86
N GLU A 156 9.95 5.23 -1.77
CA GLU A 156 11.09 4.31 -1.86
C GLU A 156 10.69 3.02 -2.58
N ILE A 157 9.53 2.44 -2.23
CA ILE A 157 8.96 1.27 -2.91
C ILE A 157 8.75 1.56 -4.40
N PHE A 158 8.22 2.72 -4.74
CA PHE A 158 8.01 3.14 -6.12
C PHE A 158 9.33 3.22 -6.91
N THR A 159 10.34 3.86 -6.35
CA THR A 159 11.68 3.97 -6.95
C THR A 159 12.34 2.59 -7.13
N TRP A 160 12.15 1.70 -6.16
CA TRP A 160 12.63 0.33 -6.25
C TRP A 160 11.94 -0.44 -7.39
N LEU A 161 10.61 -0.33 -7.52
CA LEU A 161 9.88 -0.93 -8.64
C LEU A 161 10.35 -0.40 -10.00
N GLN A 162 10.60 0.91 -10.11
CA GLN A 162 11.16 1.50 -11.34
C GLN A 162 12.54 0.96 -11.66
N SER A 163 13.40 0.79 -10.65
CA SER A 163 14.73 0.19 -10.85
C SER A 163 14.65 -1.27 -11.34
N GLY A 164 13.58 -1.97 -10.96
CA GLY A 164 13.25 -3.31 -11.45
C GLY A 164 12.58 -3.35 -12.83
N GLY A 165 12.42 -2.20 -13.49
CA GLY A 165 11.88 -2.11 -14.85
C GLY A 165 10.38 -1.77 -14.93
N MET A 166 9.75 -1.33 -13.82
CA MET A 166 8.39 -0.81 -13.90
C MET A 166 8.37 0.50 -14.70
N GLU A 167 7.55 0.55 -15.73
CA GLU A 167 7.30 1.75 -16.53
C GLU A 167 5.96 2.38 -16.13
N ILE A 168 5.98 3.71 -15.92
CA ILE A 168 4.75 4.48 -15.77
C ILE A 168 4.30 4.89 -17.17
N LYS A 169 3.05 4.63 -17.47
CA LYS A 169 2.43 5.16 -18.69
C LYS A 169 1.71 6.45 -18.33
N ASP A 170 2.09 7.53 -18.98
CA ASP A 170 1.30 8.76 -18.96
C ASP A 170 -0.07 8.45 -19.58
N THR A 171 -1.12 8.63 -18.80
CA THR A 171 -2.52 8.42 -19.22
C THR A 171 -3.23 9.75 -19.40
#